data_7a755b1de55c31656936c5f6c96b721b
#
_entry.id   7a755b1de55c31656936c5f6c96b721b
#
_cell.length_a   1.000
_cell.length_b   1.000
_cell.length_c   1.000
_cell.angle_alpha   90.00
_cell.angle_beta   90.00
_cell.angle_gamma   90.00
#
_symmetry.space_group_name_H-M   'P 1'
#
loop_
_entity.id
_entity.type
_entity.pdbx_description
1 polymer ?
#
loop_
_entity_poly.entity_id
_entity_poly.type
_entity_poly.pdbx_seq_one_letter_code
_entity_poly.pdbx_strand_id
1 'polypeptide(L)'
;AKNLTLVNCTIESLQGLCYIDNLVMKNCKLINTTLAFEYSSVDADITGEVDSVMNPSAGRISAEAIKELIMEKDKIDPEKTQIIVRGK
;
A
#
# COMPACT_ATOMS: atom_id res chain seq x y z
N ALA A 1 -0.79 -14.84 1.18
CA ALA A 1 0.28 -14.98 0.18
C ALA A 1 1.60 -14.50 0.75
N LYS A 2 2.70 -14.96 0.22
CA LYS A 2 4.04 -14.56 0.64
C LYS A 2 4.92 -14.26 -0.57
N ASN A 3 5.79 -13.23 -0.40
CA ASN A 3 6.82 -12.92 -1.40
C ASN A 3 6.24 -12.68 -2.79
N LEU A 4 5.26 -11.80 -2.87
CA LEU A 4 4.66 -11.42 -4.14
C LEU A 4 5.36 -10.18 -4.70
N THR A 5 5.81 -10.24 -5.95
CA THR A 5 6.44 -9.11 -6.62
C THR A 5 5.64 -8.74 -7.86
N LEU A 6 5.26 -7.47 -7.96
CA LEU A 6 4.52 -6.93 -9.09
C LEU A 6 5.31 -5.79 -9.71
N VAL A 7 5.52 -5.85 -11.01
CA VAL A 7 6.28 -4.82 -11.74
C VAL A 7 5.45 -4.33 -12.92
N ASN A 8 5.31 -3.01 -13.03
CA ASN A 8 4.57 -2.37 -14.12
C ASN A 8 3.13 -2.88 -14.25
N CYS A 9 2.48 -3.13 -13.12
CA CYS A 9 1.12 -3.66 -13.10
C CYS A 9 0.11 -2.59 -12.77
N THR A 10 -1.11 -2.77 -13.28
CA THR A 10 -2.25 -1.93 -12.92
C THR A 10 -3.28 -2.82 -12.24
N ILE A 11 -3.69 -2.43 -11.05
CA ILE A 11 -4.62 -3.21 -10.25
C ILE A 11 -5.89 -2.39 -10.03
N GLU A 12 -7.02 -2.98 -10.39
CA GLU A 12 -8.32 -2.37 -10.13
C GLU A 12 -9.13 -3.33 -9.26
N SER A 13 -9.41 -2.91 -8.03
CA SER A 13 -10.10 -3.75 -7.06
C SER A 13 -10.67 -2.88 -5.97
N LEU A 14 -11.90 -3.16 -5.55
CA LEU A 14 -12.51 -2.39 -4.47
C LEU A 14 -11.77 -2.57 -3.15
N GLN A 15 -11.29 -3.77 -2.89
CA GLN A 15 -10.45 -4.02 -1.73
C GLN A 15 -9.10 -4.52 -2.22
N GLY A 16 -8.08 -3.73 -1.98
CA GLY A 16 -6.76 -4.01 -2.49
C GLY A 16 -6.07 -5.15 -1.76
N LEU A 17 -4.79 -5.26 -2.04
CA LEU A 17 -3.92 -6.31 -1.55
C LEU A 17 -3.90 -6.36 -0.03
N CYS A 18 -4.40 -7.44 0.55
CA CYS A 18 -4.43 -7.59 2.00
C CYS A 18 -3.88 -8.95 2.42
N TYR A 19 -3.39 -9.00 3.66
CA TYR A 19 -2.81 -10.22 4.26
C TYR A 19 -1.67 -10.80 3.42
N ILE A 20 -0.84 -9.94 2.83
CA ILE A 20 0.32 -10.39 2.04
C ILE A 20 1.58 -10.11 2.84
N ASP A 21 2.42 -11.13 2.97
CA ASP A 21 3.69 -11.01 3.64
C ASP A 21 4.78 -10.79 2.58
N ASN A 22 5.49 -9.65 2.72
CA ASN A 22 6.57 -9.28 1.82
C ASN A 22 6.10 -9.00 0.38
N LEU A 23 5.16 -8.08 0.25
CA LEU A 23 4.70 -7.60 -1.07
C LEU A 23 5.66 -6.54 -1.59
N VAL A 24 6.14 -6.72 -2.82
CA VAL A 24 6.98 -5.73 -3.50
C VAL A 24 6.24 -5.25 -4.75
N MET A 25 6.10 -3.94 -4.89
CA MET A 25 5.46 -3.34 -6.05
C MET A 25 6.38 -2.26 -6.64
N LYS A 26 6.69 -2.37 -7.92
CA LYS A 26 7.53 -1.41 -8.62
C LYS A 26 6.79 -0.83 -9.80
N ASN A 27 6.65 0.50 -9.81
CA ASN A 27 5.98 1.22 -10.89
C ASN A 27 4.57 0.68 -11.16
N CYS A 28 3.80 0.48 -10.09
CA CYS A 28 2.46 -0.07 -10.16
C CYS A 28 1.41 1.01 -9.97
N LYS A 29 0.20 0.75 -10.46
CA LYS A 29 -0.93 1.64 -10.35
C LYS A 29 -2.08 0.95 -9.65
N LEU A 30 -2.74 1.67 -8.75
CA LEU A 30 -3.95 1.19 -8.09
C LEU A 30 -5.11 2.07 -8.51
N ILE A 31 -6.15 1.47 -9.08
CA ILE A 31 -7.33 2.18 -9.60
C ILE A 31 -8.55 1.74 -8.80
N ASN A 32 -9.27 2.70 -8.25
CA ASN A 32 -10.49 2.45 -7.47
C ASN A 32 -10.26 1.42 -6.36
N THR A 33 -9.05 1.40 -5.81
CA THR A 33 -8.66 0.45 -4.79
C THR A 33 -8.77 1.11 -3.42
N THR A 34 -9.65 0.59 -2.58
CA THR A 34 -9.78 1.06 -1.21
C THR A 34 -9.15 0.05 -0.26
N LEU A 35 -8.79 0.49 0.94
CA LEU A 35 -8.24 -0.35 2.00
C LEU A 35 -7.02 -1.16 1.54
N ALA A 36 -6.16 -0.51 0.75
CA ALA A 36 -4.96 -1.17 0.22
C ALA A 36 -4.01 -1.55 1.35
N PHE A 37 -3.34 -2.70 1.19
CA PHE A 37 -2.27 -3.17 2.06
C PHE A 37 -2.67 -3.51 3.48
N GLU A 38 -3.94 -3.80 3.73
CA GLU A 38 -4.40 -4.17 5.07
C GLU A 38 -3.64 -5.37 5.60
N TYR A 39 -3.01 -5.20 6.76
CA TYR A 39 -2.19 -6.22 7.43
C TYR A 39 -1.13 -6.85 6.52
N SER A 40 -0.57 -6.05 5.61
CA SER A 40 0.47 -6.52 4.69
C SER A 40 1.80 -5.84 4.99
N SER A 41 2.90 -6.58 4.87
CA SER A 41 4.22 -5.96 4.84
C SER A 41 4.56 -5.66 3.39
N VAL A 42 4.92 -4.41 3.09
CA VAL A 42 5.02 -3.97 1.71
C VAL A 42 6.27 -3.12 1.46
N ASP A 43 6.75 -3.17 0.22
CA ASP A 43 7.70 -2.20 -0.31
C ASP A 43 7.10 -1.77 -1.66
N ALA A 44 6.31 -0.70 -1.63
CA ALA A 44 5.50 -0.31 -2.77
C ALA A 44 5.93 1.03 -3.34
N ASP A 45 6.16 1.04 -4.64
CA ASP A 45 6.40 2.26 -5.41
C ASP A 45 5.22 2.39 -6.38
N ILE A 46 4.28 3.28 -6.03
CA ILE A 46 3.02 3.41 -6.75
C ILE A 46 3.04 4.66 -7.60
N THR A 47 2.70 4.49 -8.88
CA THR A 47 2.54 5.59 -9.82
C THR A 47 1.10 6.08 -9.74
N GLY A 48 0.91 7.36 -9.42
CA GLY A 48 -0.41 7.94 -9.32
C GLY A 48 -0.95 7.96 -7.90
N GLU A 49 -2.27 8.04 -7.79
CA GLU A 49 -2.95 8.25 -6.51
C GLU A 49 -3.52 6.95 -5.96
N VAL A 50 -3.43 6.80 -4.65
CA VAL A 50 -4.06 5.67 -3.93
C VAL A 50 -5.30 6.20 -3.21
N ASP A 51 -6.43 5.52 -3.38
CA ASP A 51 -7.67 5.96 -2.75
C ASP A 51 -7.61 5.84 -1.23
N SER A 52 -7.23 4.69 -0.71
CA SER A 52 -7.00 4.57 0.73
C SER A 52 -6.04 3.44 1.05
N VAL A 53 -5.29 3.65 2.13
CA VAL A 53 -4.37 2.66 2.68
C VAL A 53 -4.83 2.39 4.11
N MET A 54 -4.95 1.12 4.48
CA MET A 54 -5.43 0.75 5.81
C MET A 54 -4.48 -0.24 6.47
N ASN A 55 -4.00 0.12 7.64
CA ASN A 55 -3.25 -0.76 8.54
C ASN A 55 -2.16 -1.63 7.89
N PRO A 56 -1.24 -1.04 7.10
CA PRO A 56 -0.10 -1.82 6.61
C PRO A 56 0.75 -2.26 7.82
N SER A 57 1.21 -3.49 7.82
CA SER A 57 1.92 -4.02 9.00
C SER A 57 3.36 -3.54 9.09
N ALA A 58 4.03 -3.35 7.96
CA ALA A 58 5.41 -2.86 7.95
C ALA A 58 5.84 -2.52 6.53
N GLY A 59 6.94 -1.78 6.39
CA GLY A 59 7.56 -1.54 5.11
C GLY A 59 7.50 -0.09 4.66
N ARG A 60 7.41 0.10 3.34
CA ARG A 60 7.43 1.44 2.74
C ARG A 60 6.39 1.54 1.64
N ILE A 61 5.63 2.63 1.65
CA ILE A 61 4.66 2.93 0.60
C ILE A 61 4.97 4.31 0.05
N SER A 62 5.25 4.38 -1.25
CA SER A 62 5.52 5.63 -1.95
C SER A 62 4.48 5.80 -3.05
N ALA A 63 3.82 6.96 -3.08
CA ALA A 63 2.78 7.25 -4.06
C ALA A 63 2.76 8.73 -4.39
N GLU A 64 2.12 9.10 -5.51
CA GLU A 64 1.93 10.51 -5.86
C GLU A 64 1.01 11.20 -4.85
N ALA A 65 -0.07 10.53 -4.47
CA ALA A 65 -1.00 11.04 -3.47
C ALA A 65 -1.74 9.87 -2.81
N ILE A 66 -2.14 10.07 -1.56
CA ILE A 66 -2.96 9.12 -0.83
C ILE A 66 -4.15 9.90 -0.28
N LYS A 67 -5.36 9.54 -0.71
CA LYS A 67 -6.55 10.27 -0.30
C LYS A 67 -6.90 10.02 1.17
N GLU A 68 -6.76 8.78 1.62
CA GLU A 68 -7.06 8.42 2.99
C GLU A 68 -6.03 7.43 3.51
N LEU A 69 -5.50 7.72 4.69
CA LEU A 69 -4.52 6.82 5.33
C LEU A 69 -5.06 6.46 6.70
N ILE A 70 -5.30 5.17 6.91
CA ILE A 70 -5.84 4.65 8.16
C ILE A 70 -4.79 3.78 8.83
N MET A 71 -4.33 4.20 10.02
CA MET A 71 -3.34 3.45 10.77
C MET A 71 -3.80 3.38 12.23
N GLU A 72 -4.35 2.24 12.60
CA GLU A 72 -4.91 2.03 13.93
C GLU A 72 -3.85 1.47 14.87
N LYS A 73 -3.45 2.25 15.85
CA LYS A 73 -2.34 1.90 16.75
C LYS A 73 -2.56 0.65 17.58
N ASP A 74 -3.82 0.30 17.81
CA ASP A 74 -4.17 -0.90 18.57
C ASP A 74 -4.11 -2.17 17.72
N LYS A 75 -3.94 -2.02 16.42
CA LYS A 75 -3.88 -3.17 15.49
C LYS A 75 -2.52 -3.32 14.83
N ILE A 76 -1.83 -2.22 14.59
CA ILE A 76 -0.51 -2.22 13.96
C ILE A 76 0.37 -1.20 14.66
N ASP A 77 1.68 -1.25 14.37
CA ASP A 77 2.64 -0.24 14.80
C ASP A 77 2.88 0.71 13.63
N PRO A 78 2.32 1.94 13.66
CA PRO A 78 2.50 2.87 12.53
C PRO A 78 3.94 3.26 12.27
N GLU A 79 4.83 3.13 13.26
CA GLU A 79 6.23 3.49 13.08
C GLU A 79 6.99 2.49 12.22
N LYS A 80 6.47 1.30 12.05
CA LYS A 80 7.10 0.28 11.20
C LYS A 80 6.87 0.51 9.71
N THR A 81 5.94 1.38 9.36
CA THR A 81 5.63 1.67 7.95
C THR A 81 5.98 3.12 7.63
N GLN A 82 6.77 3.31 6.58
CA GLN A 82 7.13 4.62 6.09
C GLN A 82 6.21 4.99 4.93
N ILE A 83 5.57 6.14 5.03
CA ILE A 83 4.67 6.64 3.98
C ILE A 83 5.31 7.84 3.31
N ILE A 84 5.43 7.77 1.99
CA ILE A 84 6.06 8.84 1.20
C ILE A 84 5.04 9.32 0.17
N VAL A 85 4.65 10.59 0.24
CA VAL A 85 3.75 11.20 -0.73
C VAL A 85 4.56 12.16 -1.58
N ARG A 86 4.76 11.81 -2.85
CA ARG A 86 5.65 12.54 -3.74
C ARG A 86 5.00 13.72 -4.43
N GLY A 87 3.68 13.68 -4.60
CA GLY A 87 2.94 14.68 -5.36
C GLY A 87 2.58 15.95 -4.61
N LYS A 88 3.21 16.20 -3.50
CA LYS A 88 2.95 17.41 -2.72
C LYS A 88 3.93 18.51 -2.99
#